data_8aed919906e1509101d777c8316b094e
#
_entry.id   8aed919906e1509101d777c8316b094e
#
_cell.length_a   1.000
_cell.length_b   1.000
_cell.length_c   1.000
_cell.angle_alpha   90.00
_cell.angle_beta   90.00
_cell.angle_gamma   90.00
#
_symmetry.space_group_name_H-M   'P 1'
#
loop_
_entity.id
_entity.type
_entity.pdbx_description
1 polymer ?
#
loop_
_entity_poly.entity_id
_entity_poly.type
_entity_poly.pdbx_seq_one_letter_code
_entity_poly.pdbx_strand_id
1 'polypeptide(L)'
;MGAPAATVYEPAAGRYMEVWTTEPGIQFYGGNFFDGSLVGKGGKSYGRRASLALETQHFPDSPNHPGFPSTVLGSGQRYRHVCVYKFSTR
;
A
#
# COMPACT_ATOMS: atom_id res chain seq x y z
N MET A 1 -6.20 12.50 8.23
CA MET A 1 -6.62 11.74 7.02
C MET A 1 -7.90 12.36 6.45
N GLY A 2 -7.76 13.43 5.69
CA GLY A 2 -8.92 14.19 5.16
C GLY A 2 -9.54 13.56 3.89
N ALA A 3 -8.83 12.66 3.22
CA ALA A 3 -9.28 12.00 2.00
C ALA A 3 -8.52 10.68 1.84
N PRO A 4 -9.07 9.71 1.06
CA PRO A 4 -8.32 8.49 0.79
C PRO A 4 -7.07 8.80 -0.04
N ALA A 5 -5.98 8.10 0.26
CA ALA A 5 -4.73 8.21 -0.49
C ALA A 5 -4.84 7.50 -1.84
N ALA A 6 -5.63 6.43 -1.90
CA ALA A 6 -5.85 5.66 -3.12
C ALA A 6 -7.22 5.00 -3.08
N THR A 7 -7.77 4.74 -4.27
CA THR A 7 -8.97 3.93 -4.42
C THR A 7 -8.73 2.86 -5.48
N VAL A 8 -9.35 1.71 -5.29
CA VAL A 8 -9.29 0.60 -6.24
C VAL A 8 -10.72 0.16 -6.54
N TYR A 9 -11.06 0.12 -7.82
CA TYR A 9 -12.39 -0.30 -8.26
C TYR A 9 -12.28 -1.38 -9.33
N GLU A 10 -12.98 -2.49 -9.11
CA GLU A 10 -13.07 -3.59 -10.06
C GLU A 10 -14.51 -3.63 -10.58
N PRO A 11 -14.76 -3.16 -11.82
CA PRO A 11 -16.12 -2.95 -12.30
C PRO A 11 -16.89 -4.23 -12.61
N ALA A 12 -16.23 -5.33 -12.92
CA ALA A 12 -16.92 -6.59 -13.24
C ALA A 12 -17.65 -7.15 -12.02
N ALA A 13 -17.04 -7.08 -10.84
CA ALA A 13 -17.64 -7.56 -9.60
C ALA A 13 -18.20 -6.43 -8.73
N GLY A 14 -17.90 -5.18 -9.06
CA GLY A 14 -18.32 -4.01 -8.27
C GLY A 14 -17.56 -3.82 -6.98
N ARG A 15 -16.43 -4.51 -6.78
CA ARG A 15 -15.63 -4.38 -5.57
C ARG A 15 -14.90 -3.03 -5.56
N TYR A 16 -14.93 -2.37 -4.41
CA TYR A 16 -14.34 -1.06 -4.24
C TYR A 16 -13.59 -1.00 -2.91
N MET A 17 -12.38 -0.47 -2.95
CA MET A 17 -11.55 -0.32 -1.75
C MET A 17 -10.98 1.10 -1.70
N GLU A 18 -11.01 1.70 -0.50
CA GLU A 18 -10.29 2.92 -0.20
C GLU A 18 -9.12 2.62 0.72
N VAL A 19 -8.00 3.26 0.48
CA VAL A 19 -6.83 3.21 1.36
C VAL A 19 -6.63 4.58 1.99
N TRP A 20 -6.70 4.63 3.31
CA TRP A 20 -6.49 5.85 4.10
C TRP A 20 -5.24 5.66 4.92
N THR A 21 -4.37 6.66 4.96
CA THR A 21 -3.11 6.56 5.70
C THR A 21 -2.66 7.91 6.21
N THR A 22 -1.93 7.88 7.34
CA THR A 22 -1.22 9.04 7.87
C THR A 22 0.18 9.19 7.26
N GLU A 23 0.64 8.20 6.50
CA GLU A 23 1.93 8.28 5.82
C GLU A 23 1.87 9.23 4.62
N PRO A 24 3.00 9.88 4.26
CA PRO A 24 3.00 10.88 3.18
C PRO A 24 2.95 10.28 1.78
N GLY A 25 3.31 9.01 1.61
CA GLY A 25 3.39 8.38 0.30
C GLY A 25 2.77 7.00 0.26
N ILE A 26 2.55 6.52 -0.97
CA ILE A 26 2.04 5.19 -1.23
C ILE A 26 2.71 4.63 -2.47
N GLN A 27 3.17 3.38 -2.39
CA GLN A 27 3.83 2.67 -3.48
C GLN A 27 2.90 1.59 -4.01
N PHE A 28 2.71 1.56 -5.33
CA PHE A 28 1.97 0.50 -6.00
C PHE A 28 2.93 -0.59 -6.46
N TYR A 29 2.55 -1.85 -6.22
CA TYR A 29 3.27 -3.02 -6.71
C TYR A 29 2.26 -4.03 -7.26
N GLY A 30 2.45 -4.42 -8.52
CA GLY A 30 1.50 -5.27 -9.25
C GLY A 30 1.84 -6.75 -9.31
N GLY A 31 2.79 -7.22 -8.50
CA GLY A 31 3.16 -8.65 -8.51
C GLY A 31 3.96 -9.07 -9.75
N ASN A 32 4.76 -8.17 -10.32
CA ASN A 32 5.48 -8.42 -11.58
C ASN A 32 6.52 -9.54 -11.49
N PHE A 33 7.01 -9.85 -10.28
CA PHE A 33 8.03 -10.88 -10.07
C PHE A 33 7.45 -12.25 -9.76
N PHE A 34 6.14 -12.39 -9.68
CA PHE A 34 5.50 -13.69 -9.50
C PHE A 34 5.53 -14.47 -10.80
N ASP A 35 5.87 -15.75 -10.71
CA ASP A 35 6.04 -16.64 -11.87
C ASP A 35 5.20 -17.92 -11.77
N GLY A 36 4.34 -18.01 -10.76
CA GLY A 36 3.53 -19.21 -10.50
C GLY A 36 4.19 -20.23 -9.58
N SER A 37 5.43 -19.96 -9.12
CA SER A 37 6.15 -20.89 -8.22
C SER A 37 5.65 -20.85 -6.79
N LEU A 38 5.05 -19.74 -6.36
CA LEU A 38 4.49 -19.59 -5.03
C LEU A 38 3.04 -20.07 -5.00
N VAL A 39 2.74 -20.91 -4.04
CA VAL A 39 1.38 -21.46 -3.84
C VAL A 39 0.86 -20.97 -2.50
N GLY A 40 -0.30 -20.32 -2.52
CA GLY A 40 -0.93 -19.77 -1.34
C GLY A 40 -2.18 -20.51 -0.91
N LYS A 41 -3.10 -19.77 -0.31
CA LYS A 41 -4.36 -20.32 0.22
C LYS A 41 -5.17 -21.01 -0.87
N GLY A 42 -5.79 -22.14 -0.51
CA GLY A 42 -6.61 -22.91 -1.43
C GLY A 42 -5.82 -23.62 -2.52
N GLY A 43 -4.48 -23.74 -2.39
CA GLY A 43 -3.64 -24.37 -3.40
C GLY A 43 -3.45 -23.56 -4.67
N LYS A 44 -3.81 -22.29 -4.67
CA LYS A 44 -3.68 -21.43 -5.85
C LYS A 44 -2.25 -20.91 -5.97
N SER A 45 -1.68 -21.01 -7.17
CA SER A 45 -0.37 -20.43 -7.46
C SER A 45 -0.50 -18.94 -7.82
N TYR A 46 0.57 -18.17 -7.55
CA TYR A 46 0.60 -16.74 -7.84
C TYR A 46 1.43 -16.49 -9.09
N GLY A 47 0.75 -16.15 -10.17
CA GLY A 47 1.38 -15.77 -11.42
C GLY A 47 1.68 -14.27 -11.48
N ARG A 48 2.32 -13.86 -12.57
CA ARG A 48 2.64 -12.46 -12.82
C ARG A 48 1.37 -11.61 -12.80
N ARG A 49 1.38 -10.53 -12.03
CA ARG A 49 0.27 -9.58 -11.90
C ARG A 49 -1.02 -10.20 -11.34
N ALA A 50 -0.90 -11.33 -10.63
CA ALA A 50 -2.06 -11.97 -10.00
C ALA A 50 -2.52 -11.23 -8.75
N SER A 51 -1.74 -10.29 -8.25
CA SER A 51 -2.06 -9.51 -7.06
C SER A 51 -1.55 -8.09 -7.20
N LEU A 52 -1.96 -7.23 -6.27
CA LEU A 52 -1.39 -5.89 -6.14
C LEU A 52 -1.14 -5.59 -4.67
N ALA A 53 -0.20 -4.70 -4.42
CA ALA A 53 0.06 -4.16 -3.10
C ALA A 53 0.05 -2.63 -3.17
N LEU A 54 -0.48 -2.02 -2.11
CA LEU A 54 -0.48 -0.57 -1.91
C LEU A 54 0.23 -0.33 -0.57
N GLU A 55 1.49 0.08 -0.66
CA GLU A 55 2.40 0.15 0.48
C GLU A 55 2.51 1.60 0.95
N THR A 56 1.90 1.90 2.09
CA THR A 56 1.95 3.25 2.67
C THR A 56 3.30 3.44 3.36
N GLN A 57 3.94 4.59 3.10
CA GLN A 57 5.33 4.78 3.50
C GLN A 57 5.73 6.25 3.46
N HIS A 58 6.88 6.58 4.04
CA HIS A 58 7.59 7.81 3.71
C HIS A 58 8.15 7.71 2.29
N PHE A 59 8.49 8.85 1.69
CA PHE A 59 9.02 8.84 0.33
C PHE A 59 10.37 8.13 0.27
N PRO A 60 10.61 7.31 -0.79
CA PRO A 60 11.91 6.68 -0.98
C PRO A 60 13.03 7.72 -1.00
N ASP A 61 14.21 7.33 -0.48
CA ASP A 61 15.40 8.18 -0.43
C ASP A 61 15.22 9.46 0.41
N SER A 62 14.24 9.46 1.32
CA SER A 62 13.93 10.65 2.14
C SER A 62 15.13 11.25 2.88
N PRO A 63 16.10 10.46 3.42
CA PRO A 63 17.24 11.05 4.12
C PRO A 63 18.09 11.98 3.25
N ASN A 64 18.05 11.79 1.93
CA ASN A 64 18.82 12.61 0.98
C ASN A 64 18.00 13.76 0.40
N HIS A 65 16.77 13.96 0.85
CA HIS A 65 15.87 14.99 0.34
C HIS A 65 15.31 15.83 1.51
N PRO A 66 16.01 16.94 1.87
CA PRO A 66 15.58 17.75 3.03
C PRO A 66 14.16 18.32 2.92
N GLY A 67 13.64 18.46 1.69
CA GLY A 67 12.26 18.94 1.46
C GLY A 67 11.19 17.89 1.70
N PHE A 68 11.57 16.62 1.85
CA PHE A 68 10.61 15.55 2.15
C PHE A 68 10.33 15.48 3.65
N PRO A 69 9.17 14.94 4.05
CA PRO A 69 8.95 14.64 5.46
C PRO A 69 10.06 13.76 6.04
N SER A 70 10.54 14.11 7.22
CA SER A 70 11.69 13.42 7.83
C SER A 70 11.34 11.99 8.21
N THR A 71 12.29 11.07 8.00
CA THR A 71 12.23 9.69 8.49
C THR A 71 12.93 9.50 9.82
N VAL A 72 13.50 10.58 10.38
CA VAL A 72 14.26 10.53 11.64
C VAL A 72 13.29 10.38 12.81
N LEU A 73 13.53 9.36 13.64
CA LEU A 73 12.85 9.19 14.93
C LEU A 73 13.89 9.35 16.02
N GLY A 74 13.72 10.40 16.84
CA GLY A 74 14.65 10.68 17.93
C GLY A 74 14.39 9.79 19.15
N SER A 75 15.41 9.69 20.01
CA SER A 75 15.28 8.96 21.27
C SER A 75 14.14 9.54 22.10
N GLY A 76 13.29 8.68 22.66
CA GLY A 76 12.14 9.09 23.45
C GLY A 76 10.92 9.51 22.64
N GLN A 77 11.05 9.66 21.33
CA GLN A 77 9.90 9.94 20.46
C GLN A 77 9.16 8.65 20.09
N ARG A 78 7.85 8.79 19.87
CA ARG A 78 7.03 7.65 19.43
C ARG A 78 6.72 7.79 17.95
N TYR A 79 6.95 6.71 17.19
CA TYR A 79 6.42 6.58 15.85
C TYR A 79 5.04 5.95 15.91
N ARG A 80 4.09 6.58 15.24
CA ARG A 80 2.74 6.04 15.08
C ARG A 80 2.24 6.33 13.68
N HIS A 81 1.77 5.28 13.01
CA HIS A 81 1.08 5.47 11.76
C HIS A 81 -0.22 4.66 11.76
N VAL A 82 -1.19 5.12 10.98
CA VAL A 82 -2.48 4.46 10.82
C VAL A 82 -2.70 4.24 9.33
N CYS A 83 -3.12 3.03 8.98
CA CYS A 83 -3.53 2.68 7.63
C CYS A 83 -4.87 1.94 7.72
N VAL A 84 -5.85 2.41 6.95
CA VAL A 84 -7.20 1.84 6.95
C VAL A 84 -7.53 1.40 5.54
N TYR A 85 -7.95 0.15 5.38
CA TYR A 85 -8.54 -0.37 4.16
C TYR A 85 -10.04 -0.44 4.34
N LYS A 86 -10.78 0.34 3.57
CA LYS A 86 -12.24 0.37 3.64
C LYS A 86 -12.83 -0.27 2.40
N PHE A 87 -13.54 -1.37 2.59
CA PHE A 87 -14.12 -2.16 1.50
C PHE A 87 -15.60 -1.87 1.36
N SER A 88 -16.05 -1.82 0.11
CA SER A 88 -17.46 -1.65 -0.23
C SER A 88 -17.74 -2.17 -1.64
N THR A 89 -18.93 -1.93 -2.13
CA THR A 89 -19.32 -2.26 -3.52
C THR A 89 -19.92 -1.03 -4.19
N ARG A 90 -19.76 -0.99 -5.47
CA ARG A 90 -20.38 0.04 -6.32
C ARG A 90 -21.01 -0.53 -7.57
#